data_dbb9239d3b1d478f9f4eb575fc22c873
#
_entry.id   dbb9239d3b1d478f9f4eb575fc22c873
#
_cell.length_a   1.000
_cell.length_b   1.000
_cell.length_c   1.000
_cell.angle_alpha   90.00
_cell.angle_beta   90.00
_cell.angle_gamma   90.00
#
_symmetry.space_group_name_H-M   'P 1'
#
loop_
_entity.id
_entity.type
_entity.pdbx_description
1 polymer ?
#
loop_
_entity_poly.entity_id
_entity_poly.type
_entity_poly.pdbx_seq_one_letter_code
_entity_poly.pdbx_strand_id
1 'polypeptide(L)'
;EDSFLKYDWLKGRDWERPWVKYAASGINEHLVMFANELGYEKIHIQNLWYQQYGYKDLHDWHIHGGNYTGVYYLEHDKTCPLTEFVSSTNLEKIFNIESEEGDMIFFPCFLIHRSPVSSSNNRKSIISWNVDFENIQPELIRKINK
;
A
#
# COMPACT_ATOMS: atom_id res chain seq x y z
N GLU A 1 0.71 -23.77 -12.03
CA GLU A 1 1.68 -23.84 -10.92
C GLU A 1 1.17 -22.88 -9.85
N ASP A 2 0.93 -23.41 -8.67
CA ASP A 2 0.38 -22.62 -7.56
C ASP A 2 1.38 -21.52 -7.17
N SER A 3 0.94 -20.28 -7.25
CA SER A 3 1.67 -19.16 -6.68
C SER A 3 1.85 -19.41 -5.19
N PHE A 4 3.10 -19.43 -4.72
CA PHE A 4 3.42 -19.58 -3.30
C PHE A 4 3.19 -18.29 -2.50
N LEU A 5 2.57 -17.29 -3.12
CA LEU A 5 2.21 -16.04 -2.47
C LEU A 5 1.35 -16.31 -1.24
N LYS A 6 1.89 -15.97 -0.08
CA LYS A 6 1.17 -16.06 1.19
C LYS A 6 0.55 -14.72 1.51
N TYR A 7 -0.76 -14.72 1.74
CA TYR A 7 -1.48 -13.53 2.16
C TYR A 7 -2.63 -13.92 3.11
N ASP A 8 -3.11 -12.97 3.86
CA ASP A 8 -4.15 -13.23 4.87
C ASP A 8 -5.43 -12.40 4.73
N TRP A 9 -5.56 -11.64 3.67
CA TRP A 9 -6.70 -10.75 3.49
C TRP A 9 -8.07 -11.47 3.44
N LEU A 10 -8.08 -12.77 3.11
CA LEU A 10 -9.27 -13.62 3.12
C LEU A 10 -9.45 -14.42 4.42
N LYS A 11 -8.54 -14.27 5.39
CA LYS A 11 -8.52 -15.07 6.62
C LYS A 11 -9.25 -14.42 7.79
N GLY A 12 -10.48 -13.98 7.59
CA GLY A 12 -11.27 -13.36 8.63
C GLY A 12 -11.18 -11.83 8.64
N ARG A 13 -11.84 -11.23 9.63
CA ARG A 13 -11.87 -9.78 9.80
C ARG A 13 -10.54 -9.30 10.37
N ASP A 14 -10.17 -8.04 10.10
CA ASP A 14 -8.86 -7.49 10.49
C ASP A 14 -8.54 -7.70 11.97
N TRP A 15 -9.50 -7.45 12.86
CA TRP A 15 -9.32 -7.60 14.31
C TRP A 15 -9.23 -9.05 14.82
N GLU A 16 -9.55 -10.03 14.00
CA GLU A 16 -9.43 -11.46 14.34
C GLU A 16 -7.99 -11.96 14.11
N ARG A 17 -7.15 -11.17 13.45
CA ARG A 17 -5.76 -11.49 13.16
C ARG A 17 -4.84 -10.85 14.20
N PRO A 18 -4.13 -11.64 15.03
CA PRO A 18 -3.39 -11.13 16.19
C PRO A 18 -2.36 -10.05 15.88
N TRP A 19 -1.73 -10.10 14.72
CA TRP A 19 -0.68 -9.15 14.32
C TRP A 19 -1.24 -7.75 14.04
N VAL A 20 -2.50 -7.64 13.61
CA VAL A 20 -3.12 -6.36 13.24
C VAL A 20 -3.08 -5.36 14.39
N LYS A 21 -3.34 -5.80 15.62
CA LYS A 21 -3.32 -4.92 16.79
C LYS A 21 -1.94 -4.29 17.05
N TYR A 22 -0.86 -4.94 16.62
CA TYR A 22 0.50 -4.42 16.79
C TYR A 22 0.88 -3.46 15.66
N ALA A 23 0.49 -3.79 14.42
CA ALA A 23 0.81 -2.99 13.25
C ALA A 23 -0.11 -1.78 13.07
N ALA A 24 -1.40 -1.93 13.41
CA ALA A 24 -2.41 -0.92 13.14
C ALA A 24 -2.14 0.43 13.82
N SER A 25 -1.60 0.44 15.03
CA SER A 25 -1.31 1.69 15.75
C SER A 25 -0.25 2.51 15.00
N GLY A 26 0.90 1.90 14.68
CA GLY A 26 1.98 2.58 13.96
C GLY A 26 1.56 3.01 12.56
N ILE A 27 0.85 2.16 11.84
CA ILE A 27 0.33 2.50 10.50
C ILE A 27 -0.66 3.66 10.61
N ASN A 28 -1.57 3.64 11.58
CA ASN A 28 -2.57 4.68 11.76
C ASN A 28 -1.94 6.06 12.04
N GLU A 29 -0.87 6.13 12.82
CA GLU A 29 -0.15 7.40 13.07
C GLU A 29 0.35 8.02 11.77
N HIS A 30 0.98 7.22 10.90
CA HIS A 30 1.46 7.68 9.60
C HIS A 30 0.31 8.03 8.65
N LEU A 31 -0.79 7.27 8.67
CA LEU A 31 -1.98 7.58 7.89
C LEU A 31 -2.61 8.92 8.29
N VAL A 32 -2.67 9.21 9.59
CA VAL A 32 -3.17 10.51 10.09
C VAL A 32 -2.27 11.65 9.61
N MET A 33 -0.96 11.49 9.71
CA MET A 33 0.00 12.49 9.20
C MET A 33 -0.20 12.72 7.71
N PHE A 34 -0.30 11.64 6.92
CA PHE A 34 -0.49 11.71 5.47
C PHE A 34 -1.83 12.36 5.09
N ALA A 35 -2.93 12.01 5.78
CA ALA A 35 -4.23 12.63 5.58
C ALA A 35 -4.17 14.15 5.81
N ASN A 36 -3.52 14.58 6.90
CA ASN A 36 -3.34 16.00 7.20
C ASN A 36 -2.52 16.73 6.14
N GLU A 37 -1.43 16.14 5.64
CA GLU A 37 -0.61 16.69 4.55
C GLU A 37 -1.43 16.86 3.25
N LEU A 38 -2.33 15.93 2.96
CA LEU A 38 -3.25 16.01 1.83
C LEU A 38 -4.46 16.92 2.09
N GLY A 39 -4.61 17.44 3.32
CA GLY A 39 -5.69 18.33 3.69
C GLY A 39 -7.02 17.68 4.03
N TYR A 40 -6.99 16.45 4.49
CA TYR A 40 -8.17 15.77 5.02
C TYR A 40 -8.21 15.77 6.54
N GLU A 41 -9.43 15.75 7.11
CA GLU A 41 -9.65 15.75 8.56
C GLU A 41 -9.86 14.37 9.15
N LYS A 42 -10.33 13.43 8.33
CA LYS A 42 -10.69 12.08 8.78
C LYS A 42 -10.10 11.00 7.90
N ILE A 43 -9.80 9.89 8.54
CA ILE A 43 -9.40 8.64 7.88
C ILE A 43 -10.29 7.50 8.32
N HIS A 44 -10.50 6.56 7.41
CA HIS A 44 -11.17 5.29 7.68
C HIS A 44 -10.38 4.16 7.04
N ILE A 45 -9.75 3.31 7.85
CA ILE A 45 -9.06 2.12 7.37
C ILE A 45 -10.12 1.08 7.04
N GLN A 46 -10.26 0.73 5.76
CA GLN A 46 -11.21 -0.28 5.30
C GLN A 46 -10.72 -1.68 5.58
N ASN A 47 -9.45 -1.94 5.30
CA ASN A 47 -8.81 -3.22 5.52
C ASN A 47 -7.29 -3.10 5.58
N LEU A 48 -6.69 -4.11 6.20
CA LEU A 48 -5.25 -4.24 6.43
C LEU A 48 -4.88 -5.71 6.23
N TRP A 49 -3.81 -6.01 5.48
CA TRP A 49 -3.37 -7.38 5.25
C TRP A 49 -1.86 -7.44 5.03
N TYR A 50 -1.27 -8.64 5.20
CA TYR A 50 0.11 -8.88 4.80
C TYR A 50 0.18 -9.73 3.52
N GLN A 51 1.30 -9.61 2.83
CA GLN A 51 1.69 -10.48 1.72
C GLN A 51 3.17 -10.85 1.85
N GLN A 52 3.50 -12.09 1.55
CA GLN A 52 4.87 -12.59 1.52
C GLN A 52 5.17 -13.19 0.16
N TYR A 53 6.29 -12.77 -0.41
CA TYR A 53 6.76 -13.16 -1.73
C TYR A 53 8.07 -13.91 -1.59
N GLY A 54 8.19 -15.03 -2.24
CA GLY A 54 9.41 -15.79 -2.44
C GLY A 54 9.85 -15.79 -3.91
N TYR A 55 10.75 -16.68 -4.25
CA TYR A 55 11.22 -16.84 -5.62
C TYR A 55 10.08 -17.21 -6.58
N LYS A 56 9.98 -16.48 -7.69
CA LYS A 56 8.93 -16.55 -8.72
C LYS A 56 7.53 -16.09 -8.28
N ASP A 57 7.33 -15.65 -7.06
CA ASP A 57 6.06 -15.06 -6.68
C ASP A 57 5.87 -13.70 -7.34
N LEU A 58 4.62 -13.39 -7.63
CA LEU A 58 4.18 -12.12 -8.20
C LEU A 58 2.79 -11.75 -7.68
N HIS A 59 2.44 -10.49 -7.81
CA HIS A 59 1.06 -10.01 -7.74
C HIS A 59 0.82 -9.12 -8.94
N ASP A 60 0.01 -9.58 -9.88
CA ASP A 60 -0.13 -8.96 -11.21
C ASP A 60 -0.78 -7.57 -11.15
N TRP A 61 -0.84 -6.90 -12.30
CA TRP A 61 -1.41 -5.56 -12.45
C TRP A 61 -2.83 -5.48 -11.92
N HIS A 62 -3.07 -4.54 -11.00
CA HIS A 62 -4.35 -4.34 -10.35
C HIS A 62 -4.52 -2.91 -9.83
N ILE A 63 -5.72 -2.61 -9.37
CA ILE A 63 -6.09 -1.39 -8.64
C ILE A 63 -6.88 -1.80 -7.40
N HIS A 64 -7.11 -0.85 -6.49
CA HIS A 64 -7.90 -1.07 -5.28
C HIS A 64 -9.18 -0.23 -5.28
N GLY A 65 -10.14 -0.62 -4.44
CA GLY A 65 -11.25 0.24 -4.03
C GLY A 65 -10.82 1.21 -2.93
N GLY A 66 -11.56 2.30 -2.77
CA GLY A 66 -11.26 3.35 -1.79
C GLY A 66 -10.50 4.53 -2.39
N ASN A 67 -10.01 5.44 -1.55
CA ASN A 67 -9.28 6.61 -1.99
C ASN A 67 -7.79 6.34 -2.15
N TYR A 68 -7.14 5.79 -1.12
CA TYR A 68 -5.71 5.53 -1.07
C TYR A 68 -5.42 4.13 -0.59
N THR A 69 -4.30 3.62 -1.04
CA THR A 69 -3.71 2.36 -0.60
C THR A 69 -2.23 2.59 -0.33
N GLY A 70 -1.56 1.59 0.21
CA GLY A 70 -0.13 1.71 0.43
C GLY A 70 0.53 0.38 0.75
N VAL A 71 1.83 0.45 0.85
CA VAL A 71 2.72 -0.67 1.14
C VAL A 71 3.72 -0.23 2.20
N TYR A 72 3.81 -1.00 3.27
CA TYR A 72 4.90 -0.95 4.23
C TYR A 72 5.84 -2.14 3.97
N TYR A 73 7.10 -1.87 3.66
CA TYR A 73 8.12 -2.89 3.43
C TYR A 73 8.64 -3.41 4.77
N LEU A 74 7.95 -4.42 5.32
CA LEU A 74 8.28 -5.01 6.61
C LEU A 74 9.58 -5.81 6.57
N GLU A 75 9.85 -6.46 5.42
CA GLU A 75 11.05 -7.25 5.15
C GLU A 75 11.35 -7.10 3.67
N HIS A 76 12.46 -6.48 3.36
CA HIS A 76 12.83 -6.17 1.98
C HIS A 76 14.34 -6.16 1.75
N ASP A 77 14.83 -7.16 1.05
CA ASP A 77 16.20 -7.19 0.57
C ASP A 77 16.32 -6.47 -0.78
N LYS A 78 17.46 -5.83 -1.05
CA LYS A 78 17.71 -5.08 -2.29
C LYS A 78 17.61 -5.92 -3.58
N THR A 79 17.68 -7.24 -3.47
CA THR A 79 17.47 -8.15 -4.60
C THR A 79 16.00 -8.45 -4.87
N CYS A 80 15.10 -8.10 -3.95
CA CYS A 80 13.67 -8.22 -4.13
C CYS A 80 13.12 -7.07 -4.97
N PRO A 81 12.14 -7.32 -5.85
CA PRO A 81 11.57 -6.26 -6.67
C PRO A 81 10.73 -5.29 -5.84
N LEU A 82 10.84 -4.01 -6.18
CA LEU A 82 9.95 -2.96 -5.69
C LEU A 82 8.57 -3.05 -6.35
N THR A 83 7.60 -2.35 -5.77
CA THR A 83 6.30 -2.15 -6.40
C THR A 83 6.46 -1.32 -7.67
N GLU A 84 5.91 -1.80 -8.77
CA GLU A 84 5.88 -1.11 -10.06
C GLU A 84 4.54 -0.44 -10.29
N PHE A 85 4.56 0.72 -10.91
CA PHE A 85 3.41 1.56 -11.22
C PHE A 85 3.35 1.88 -12.70
N VAL A 86 2.15 1.98 -13.25
CA VAL A 86 1.91 2.56 -14.57
C VAL A 86 1.66 4.06 -14.41
N SER A 87 2.36 4.88 -15.17
CA SER A 87 2.15 6.33 -15.13
C SER A 87 0.73 6.70 -15.60
N SER A 88 0.02 7.50 -14.82
CA SER A 88 -1.32 7.98 -15.17
C SER A 88 -1.34 8.96 -16.36
N THR A 89 -0.20 9.54 -16.70
CA THR A 89 -0.06 10.49 -17.82
C THR A 89 0.54 9.87 -19.09
N ASN A 90 1.16 8.71 -18.96
CA ASN A 90 1.72 7.94 -20.07
C ASN A 90 1.67 6.44 -19.73
N LEU A 91 0.66 5.75 -20.24
CA LEU A 91 0.41 4.33 -19.94
C LEU A 91 1.50 3.37 -20.44
N GLU A 92 2.40 3.80 -21.30
CA GLU A 92 3.56 3.01 -21.72
C GLU A 92 4.74 3.10 -20.71
N LYS A 93 4.67 4.07 -19.80
CA LYS A 93 5.74 4.30 -18.82
C LYS A 93 5.46 3.56 -17.51
N ILE A 94 6.34 2.62 -17.18
CA ILE A 94 6.40 1.96 -15.88
C ILE A 94 7.47 2.64 -15.02
N PHE A 95 7.20 2.84 -13.74
CA PHE A 95 8.13 3.39 -12.77
C PHE A 95 8.00 2.69 -11.41
N ASN A 96 8.97 2.84 -10.55
CA ASN A 96 8.90 2.49 -9.14
C ASN A 96 9.30 3.68 -8.27
N ILE A 97 9.01 3.57 -6.98
CA ILE A 97 9.46 4.51 -5.96
C ILE A 97 10.57 3.80 -5.20
N GLU A 98 11.78 4.37 -5.23
CA GLU A 98 12.91 3.84 -4.47
C GLU A 98 12.52 3.71 -3.01
N SER A 99 12.68 2.50 -2.48
CA SER A 99 12.26 2.15 -1.12
C SER A 99 13.16 1.07 -0.56
N GLU A 100 13.30 1.07 0.75
CA GLU A 100 14.04 0.05 1.49
C GLU A 100 13.18 -0.54 2.62
N GLU A 101 13.70 -1.54 3.31
CA GLU A 101 13.04 -2.11 4.48
C GLU A 101 12.77 -1.01 5.53
N GLY A 102 11.54 -0.98 6.02
CA GLY A 102 11.07 0.06 6.95
C GLY A 102 10.34 1.22 6.28
N ASP A 103 10.44 1.36 4.95
CA ASP A 103 9.74 2.42 4.23
C ASP A 103 8.25 2.13 4.03
N MET A 104 7.50 3.22 3.94
CA MET A 104 6.06 3.22 3.72
C MET A 104 5.73 4.11 2.52
N ILE A 105 5.06 3.55 1.53
CA ILE A 105 4.61 4.31 0.35
C ILE A 105 3.09 4.37 0.30
N PHE A 106 2.58 5.52 -0.15
CA PHE A 106 1.15 5.79 -0.33
C PHE A 106 0.87 6.21 -1.75
N PHE A 107 -0.25 5.76 -2.28
CA PHE A 107 -0.68 6.13 -3.62
C PHE A 107 -2.20 6.02 -3.77
N PRO A 108 -2.80 6.76 -4.73
CA PRO A 108 -4.23 6.66 -5.03
C PRO A 108 -4.62 5.24 -5.45
N CYS A 109 -5.76 4.76 -4.96
CA CYS A 109 -6.25 3.41 -5.25
C CYS A 109 -6.42 3.09 -6.74
N PHE A 110 -6.67 4.11 -7.57
CA PHE A 110 -6.83 3.96 -9.01
C PHE A 110 -5.51 3.80 -9.78
N LEU A 111 -4.35 4.02 -9.12
CA LEU A 111 -3.05 3.88 -9.77
C LEU A 111 -2.74 2.40 -10.00
N ILE A 112 -2.62 2.02 -11.29
CA ILE A 112 -2.33 0.64 -11.69
C ILE A 112 -0.93 0.26 -11.20
N HIS A 113 -0.83 -0.82 -10.46
CA HIS A 113 0.42 -1.27 -9.88
C HIS A 113 0.51 -2.79 -9.78
N ARG A 114 1.73 -3.29 -9.54
CA ARG A 114 2.00 -4.71 -9.31
C ARG A 114 3.22 -4.93 -8.42
N SER A 115 3.36 -6.16 -7.89
CA SER A 115 4.64 -6.71 -7.50
C SER A 115 5.12 -7.61 -8.63
N PRO A 116 6.18 -7.23 -9.37
CA PRO A 116 6.65 -8.05 -10.48
C PRO A 116 7.24 -9.38 -9.98
N VAL A 117 7.48 -10.31 -10.91
CA VAL A 117 8.05 -11.62 -10.59
C VAL A 117 9.35 -11.45 -9.82
N SER A 118 9.43 -12.05 -8.64
CA SER A 118 10.65 -12.06 -7.84
C SER A 118 11.67 -13.05 -8.41
N SER A 119 12.85 -12.56 -8.75
CA SER A 119 14.01 -13.39 -9.07
C SER A 119 14.91 -13.63 -7.86
N SER A 120 14.60 -13.03 -6.71
CA SER A 120 15.34 -13.19 -5.47
C SER A 120 14.97 -14.48 -4.76
N ASN A 121 15.96 -15.12 -4.13
CA ASN A 121 15.74 -16.19 -3.17
C ASN A 121 15.41 -15.66 -1.76
N ASN A 122 15.59 -14.36 -1.53
CA ASN A 122 15.21 -13.71 -0.28
C ASN A 122 13.71 -13.47 -0.25
N ARG A 123 13.14 -13.56 0.94
CA ARG A 123 11.73 -13.28 1.16
C ARG A 123 11.49 -11.77 1.20
N LYS A 124 10.40 -11.33 0.58
CA LYS A 124 9.84 -10.00 0.75
C LYS A 124 8.53 -10.12 1.52
N SER A 125 8.37 -9.36 2.58
CA SER A 125 7.12 -9.28 3.34
C SER A 125 6.65 -7.83 3.39
N ILE A 126 5.39 -7.62 3.04
CA ILE A 126 4.76 -6.30 3.08
C ILE A 126 3.48 -6.33 3.89
N ILE A 127 3.13 -5.17 4.47
CA ILE A 127 1.79 -4.90 4.98
C ILE A 127 1.15 -3.87 4.05
N SER A 128 -0.07 -4.14 3.63
CA SER A 128 -0.85 -3.26 2.76
C SER A 128 -2.19 -2.92 3.40
N TRP A 129 -2.77 -1.83 2.96
CA TRP A 129 -4.06 -1.32 3.45
C TRP A 129 -4.84 -0.62 2.35
N ASN A 130 -6.15 -0.53 2.53
CA ASN A 130 -7.01 0.42 1.83
C ASN A 130 -7.58 1.39 2.85
N VAL A 131 -7.62 2.66 2.50
CA VAL A 131 -8.08 3.73 3.37
C VAL A 131 -8.92 4.74 2.58
N ASP A 132 -9.97 5.25 3.23
CA ASP A 132 -10.69 6.40 2.77
C ASP A 132 -10.33 7.62 3.62
N PHE A 133 -10.11 8.73 2.94
CA PHE A 133 -9.96 10.04 3.53
C PHE A 133 -11.24 10.84 3.34
N GLU A 134 -11.71 11.45 4.40
CA GLU A 134 -12.96 12.19 4.42
C GLU A 134 -12.76 13.61 4.93
N ASN A 135 -13.69 14.48 4.55
CA ASN A 135 -13.76 15.87 4.97
C ASN A 135 -12.47 16.65 4.65
N ILE A 136 -12.49 17.35 3.52
CA ILE A 136 -11.42 18.28 3.16
C ILE A 136 -11.42 19.44 4.16
N GLN A 137 -10.25 19.82 4.64
CA GLN A 137 -10.08 20.96 5.55
C GLN A 137 -10.66 22.24 4.96
N PRO A 138 -11.49 23.01 5.69
CA PRO A 138 -12.19 24.18 5.17
C PRO A 138 -11.27 25.25 4.57
N GLU A 139 -10.05 25.38 5.09
CA GLU A 139 -9.04 26.34 4.61
C GLU A 139 -8.62 26.05 3.17
N LEU A 140 -8.56 24.77 2.77
CA LEU A 140 -8.22 24.37 1.41
C LEU A 140 -9.35 24.65 0.44
N ILE A 141 -10.61 24.40 0.84
CA ILE A 141 -11.79 24.72 0.02
C ILE A 141 -11.83 26.23 -0.29
N ARG A 142 -11.47 27.09 0.66
CA ARG A 142 -11.41 28.55 0.46
C ARG A 142 -10.31 28.98 -0.51
N LYS A 143 -9.21 28.24 -0.59
CA LYS A 143 -8.11 28.54 -1.53
C LYS A 143 -8.44 28.14 -2.98
N ILE A 144 -9.24 27.09 -3.18
CA ILE A 144 -9.64 26.63 -4.50
C ILE A 144 -10.68 27.55 -5.14
N ASN A 145 -11.50 28.23 -4.34
CA ASN A 145 -12.56 29.12 -4.78
C ASN A 145 -12.15 30.60 -4.93
N LYS A 146 -10.85 30.90 -4.89
CA LYS A 146 -10.25 32.22 -5.19
C LYS A 146 -9.50 32.21 -6.51
#